data_fb9335fe2d8071064a58e7b5084500b7
#
_entry.id   fb9335fe2d8071064a58e7b5084500b7
#
_cell.length_a   1.000
_cell.length_b   1.000
_cell.length_c   1.000
_cell.angle_alpha   90.00
_cell.angle_beta   90.00
_cell.angle_gamma   90.00
#
_symmetry.space_group_name_H-M   'P 1'
#
loop_
_entity.id
_entity.type
_entity.pdbx_description
1 polymer ?
#
loop_
_entity_poly.entity_id
_entity_poly.type
_entity_poly.pdbx_seq_one_letter_code
_entity_poly.pdbx_strand_id
1 'polypeptide(L)'
;MADHPRAGPGRAFTERPHDLDRIHFIEDSALHRWLWKLGTYLEPRLEYVSTGFLSRLVTQVEQRRVARKLVKEHGIDVVHQPTPVSAREPSLLTDLDVPVVIGPMKGDTDYPPAFRNEESLLTRMAIGLGRASAGWLNRIFPGKRQASILLVANEHSRSALVDGTSAKVFDLAENGVDMNVWRPSRGAPADASLCRFVYVGRLVRSKGVDLLLRAFEQVAAGGSPISCLIIGEGPLREDLRIRAETAGILGSAQDEPGKVTFAGWQSQARVAELLVGQDCLVLPTLLESGGAVLLEAMAVGLPVIATKWGGPAEYVDDSCGILVPPESRESLIAGLADAMERLARDARLRHAMGEAGRRKIERFYTWDTKIDRILDFYRQAVQPLTAA
;
A
#
# COMPACT_ATOMS: atom_id res chain seq x y z
N MET A 1 -5.86 25.56 2.32
CA MET A 1 -4.68 25.40 1.44
C MET A 1 -3.48 25.30 2.36
N ALA A 2 -3.11 24.13 2.78
CA ALA A 2 -1.90 23.92 3.57
C ALA A 2 -0.79 23.54 2.58
N ASP A 3 0.23 24.40 2.50
CA ASP A 3 1.49 24.09 1.84
C ASP A 3 2.05 22.78 2.43
N HIS A 4 1.93 21.68 1.68
CA HIS A 4 2.80 20.56 1.91
C HIS A 4 4.21 21.05 1.57
N PRO A 5 5.15 21.08 2.53
CA PRO A 5 6.52 21.35 2.21
C PRO A 5 6.93 20.27 1.21
N ARG A 6 7.30 20.67 0.00
CA ARG A 6 8.00 19.82 -0.95
C ARG A 6 9.12 19.18 -0.17
N ALA A 7 9.04 17.88 0.06
CA ALA A 7 10.17 17.13 0.56
C ALA A 7 11.25 17.26 -0.53
N GLY A 8 12.06 18.29 -0.40
CA GLY A 8 13.32 18.34 -1.13
C GLY A 8 14.12 17.09 -0.76
N PRO A 9 15.12 16.67 -1.55
CA PRO A 9 15.92 15.47 -1.33
C PRO A 9 16.65 15.42 0.02
N GLY A 10 16.26 16.28 0.97
CA GLY A 10 17.11 16.71 2.07
C GLY A 10 17.23 15.79 3.28
N ARG A 11 16.41 14.77 3.51
CA ARG A 11 16.57 13.98 4.73
C ARG A 11 17.00 12.53 4.52
N ALA A 12 16.49 11.84 3.52
CA ALA A 12 16.88 10.44 3.27
C ALA A 12 18.33 10.31 2.76
N PHE A 13 18.90 11.36 2.17
CA PHE A 13 20.23 11.36 1.56
C PHE A 13 21.33 11.95 2.43
N THR A 14 21.00 12.63 3.54
CA THR A 14 22.01 13.15 4.47
C THR A 14 22.77 12.06 5.22
N GLU A 15 22.20 10.85 5.31
CA GLU A 15 22.83 9.71 5.98
C GLU A 15 23.81 8.93 5.09
N ARG A 16 23.78 9.12 3.75
CA ARG A 16 24.67 8.46 2.78
C ARG A 16 25.14 9.43 1.68
N PRO A 17 25.98 10.42 1.99
CA PRO A 17 26.43 11.43 1.04
C PRO A 17 27.20 10.83 -0.15
N HIS A 18 27.80 9.64 -0.02
CA HIS A 18 28.57 8.97 -1.08
C HIS A 18 27.68 8.37 -2.19
N ASP A 19 26.38 8.25 -2.00
CA ASP A 19 25.47 7.70 -3.01
C ASP A 19 24.85 8.80 -3.90
N LEU A 20 25.05 10.08 -3.61
CA LEU A 20 24.46 11.20 -4.36
C LEU A 20 24.95 11.23 -5.82
N ASP A 21 26.19 10.86 -6.08
CA ASP A 21 26.77 10.83 -7.44
C ASP A 21 26.13 9.74 -8.33
N ARG A 22 25.42 8.80 -7.72
CA ARG A 22 24.71 7.71 -8.42
C ARG A 22 23.24 8.00 -8.63
N ILE A 23 22.73 9.14 -8.13
CA ILE A 23 21.32 9.51 -8.21
C ILE A 23 21.15 10.60 -9.28
N HIS A 24 20.41 10.25 -10.31
CA HIS A 24 20.10 11.16 -11.41
C HIS A 24 18.65 11.64 -11.29
N PHE A 25 18.48 12.89 -10.90
CA PHE A 25 17.16 13.51 -10.79
C PHE A 25 16.64 13.92 -12.17
N ILE A 26 15.37 13.60 -12.41
CA ILE A 26 14.64 14.10 -13.57
C ILE A 26 13.86 15.33 -13.12
N GLU A 27 14.19 16.47 -13.72
CA GLU A 27 13.52 17.73 -13.43
C GLU A 27 12.13 17.80 -14.07
N ASP A 28 11.19 18.43 -13.35
CA ASP A 28 9.85 18.69 -13.87
C ASP A 28 9.91 19.66 -15.05
N SER A 29 9.54 19.18 -16.23
CA SER A 29 9.40 20.02 -17.43
C SER A 29 8.20 20.98 -17.30
N ALA A 30 8.11 21.97 -18.22
CA ALA A 30 6.95 22.85 -18.28
C ALA A 30 5.63 22.06 -18.47
N LEU A 31 5.68 20.94 -19.20
CA LEU A 31 4.53 20.07 -19.42
C LEU A 31 4.12 19.35 -18.13
N HIS A 32 5.06 18.87 -17.30
CA HIS A 32 4.73 18.29 -15.98
C HIS A 32 4.02 19.30 -15.09
N ARG A 33 4.54 20.53 -15.02
CA ARG A 33 3.91 21.61 -14.22
C ARG A 33 2.52 21.98 -14.71
N TRP A 34 2.32 21.99 -16.03
CA TRP A 34 1.00 22.26 -16.62
C TRP A 34 0.01 21.12 -16.33
N LEU A 35 0.40 19.87 -16.53
CA LEU A 35 -0.42 18.68 -16.24
C LEU A 35 -0.79 18.62 -14.75
N TRP A 36 0.17 18.88 -13.86
CA TRP A 36 -0.07 18.95 -12.42
C TRP A 36 -1.11 20.02 -12.07
N LYS A 37 -0.94 21.23 -12.63
CA LYS A 37 -1.88 22.34 -12.39
C LYS A 37 -3.29 21.99 -12.88
N LEU A 38 -3.41 21.34 -14.03
CA LEU A 38 -4.70 20.86 -14.54
C LEU A 38 -5.30 19.79 -13.63
N GLY A 39 -4.46 18.88 -13.14
CA GLY A 39 -4.86 17.79 -12.24
C GLY A 39 -5.42 18.25 -10.89
N THR A 40 -4.99 19.43 -10.38
CA THR A 40 -5.50 19.95 -9.09
C THR A 40 -7.00 20.26 -9.09
N TYR A 41 -7.63 20.37 -10.25
CA TYR A 41 -9.08 20.59 -10.39
C TYR A 41 -9.88 19.27 -10.52
N LEU A 42 -9.19 18.11 -10.59
CA LEU A 42 -9.82 16.82 -10.75
C LEU A 42 -9.93 16.08 -9.42
N GLU A 43 -10.89 15.15 -9.35
CA GLU A 43 -10.93 14.16 -8.27
C GLU A 43 -9.64 13.32 -8.30
N PRO A 44 -9.04 12.96 -7.14
CA PRO A 44 -7.72 12.33 -7.07
C PRO A 44 -7.55 11.07 -7.93
N ARG A 45 -8.60 10.27 -8.07
CA ARG A 45 -8.55 9.05 -8.89
C ARG A 45 -8.68 9.35 -10.39
N LEU A 46 -9.48 10.34 -10.75
CA LEU A 46 -9.60 10.81 -12.13
C LEU A 46 -8.30 11.51 -12.57
N GLU A 47 -7.70 12.31 -11.68
CA GLU A 47 -6.36 12.89 -11.90
C GLU A 47 -5.34 11.79 -12.21
N TYR A 48 -5.27 10.75 -11.38
CA TYR A 48 -4.32 9.64 -11.53
C TYR A 48 -4.41 8.96 -12.90
N VAL A 49 -5.63 8.68 -13.40
CA VAL A 49 -5.83 7.97 -14.69
C VAL A 49 -5.81 8.88 -15.91
N SER A 50 -5.77 10.20 -15.74
CA SER A 50 -5.77 11.18 -16.83
C SER A 50 -4.46 12.00 -16.88
N THR A 51 -4.41 13.15 -16.24
CA THR A 51 -3.22 14.04 -16.24
C THR A 51 -2.01 13.37 -15.59
N GLY A 52 -2.22 12.58 -14.54
CA GLY A 52 -1.18 11.79 -13.90
C GLY A 52 -0.60 10.72 -14.83
N PHE A 53 -1.44 10.02 -15.58
CA PHE A 53 -0.97 9.07 -16.60
C PHE A 53 -0.09 9.75 -17.67
N LEU A 54 -0.52 10.89 -18.20
CA LEU A 54 0.27 11.65 -19.17
C LEU A 54 1.60 12.14 -18.58
N SER A 55 1.58 12.62 -17.34
CA SER A 55 2.78 13.04 -16.62
C SER A 55 3.77 11.87 -16.48
N ARG A 56 3.28 10.68 -16.11
CA ARG A 56 4.14 9.47 -16.02
C ARG A 56 4.75 9.07 -17.37
N LEU A 57 4.01 9.20 -18.47
CA LEU A 57 4.57 8.95 -19.81
C LEU A 57 5.70 9.94 -20.14
N VAL A 58 5.51 11.22 -19.87
CA VAL A 58 6.57 12.24 -20.07
C VAL A 58 7.81 11.91 -19.23
N THR A 59 7.61 11.55 -17.96
CA THR A 59 8.72 11.11 -17.08
C THR A 59 9.46 9.90 -17.68
N GLN A 60 8.73 8.91 -18.22
CA GLN A 60 9.35 7.71 -18.79
C GLN A 60 10.21 8.00 -20.04
N VAL A 61 9.88 9.04 -20.82
CA VAL A 61 10.74 9.47 -21.93
C VAL A 61 12.12 9.89 -21.44
N GLU A 62 12.16 10.71 -20.38
CA GLU A 62 13.42 11.13 -19.78
C GLU A 62 14.12 9.97 -19.04
N GLN A 63 13.39 9.10 -18.35
CA GLN A 63 13.95 7.88 -17.75
C GLN A 63 14.67 7.02 -18.80
N ARG A 64 14.06 6.81 -19.96
CA ARG A 64 14.68 6.05 -21.05
C ARG A 64 15.97 6.73 -21.56
N ARG A 65 15.96 8.06 -21.71
CA ARG A 65 17.14 8.82 -22.14
C ARG A 65 18.29 8.67 -21.15
N VAL A 66 18.00 8.87 -19.86
CA VAL A 66 18.97 8.72 -18.77
C VAL A 66 19.48 7.28 -18.69
N ALA A 67 18.60 6.28 -18.73
CA ALA A 67 18.97 4.87 -18.68
C ALA A 67 19.92 4.49 -19.83
N ARG A 68 19.61 4.90 -21.08
CA ARG A 68 20.50 4.66 -22.23
C ARG A 68 21.90 5.26 -22.05
N LYS A 69 21.96 6.48 -21.51
CA LYS A 69 23.23 7.14 -21.25
C LYS A 69 24.03 6.36 -20.22
N LEU A 70 23.41 6.02 -19.07
CA LEU A 70 24.06 5.32 -17.97
C LEU A 70 24.52 3.90 -18.37
N VAL A 71 23.70 3.16 -19.13
CA VAL A 71 24.09 1.85 -19.66
C VAL A 71 25.38 1.93 -20.45
N LYS A 72 25.51 2.93 -21.36
CA LYS A 72 26.68 3.10 -22.18
C LYS A 72 27.92 3.60 -21.43
N GLU A 73 27.72 4.52 -20.47
CA GLU A 73 28.81 5.15 -19.73
C GLU A 73 29.38 4.27 -18.61
N HIS A 74 28.55 3.44 -18.00
CA HIS A 74 28.95 2.67 -16.80
C HIS A 74 28.95 1.16 -17.00
N GLY A 75 28.65 0.64 -18.20
CA GLY A 75 28.67 -0.80 -18.46
C GLY A 75 27.64 -1.56 -17.60
N ILE A 76 26.42 -1.04 -17.51
CA ILE A 76 25.34 -1.63 -16.72
C ILE A 76 24.82 -2.90 -17.40
N ASP A 77 24.68 -3.98 -16.68
CA ASP A 77 24.24 -5.30 -17.19
C ASP A 77 22.73 -5.51 -17.19
N VAL A 78 21.98 -4.78 -16.33
CA VAL A 78 20.52 -4.90 -16.20
C VAL A 78 19.89 -3.57 -15.78
N VAL A 79 18.74 -3.26 -16.35
CA VAL A 79 17.92 -2.11 -15.93
C VAL A 79 16.67 -2.59 -15.23
N HIS A 80 16.39 -2.05 -14.05
CA HIS A 80 15.16 -2.33 -13.33
C HIS A 80 14.24 -1.10 -13.27
N GLN A 81 13.01 -1.25 -13.73
CA GLN A 81 11.96 -0.23 -13.64
C GLN A 81 10.94 -0.60 -12.56
N PRO A 82 11.08 -0.10 -11.32
CA PRO A 82 10.10 -0.34 -10.27
C PRO A 82 8.81 0.48 -10.43
N THR A 83 8.85 1.54 -11.24
CA THR A 83 7.70 2.43 -11.56
C THR A 83 7.63 2.70 -13.07
N PRO A 84 6.45 2.97 -13.66
CA PRO A 84 5.12 2.89 -13.05
C PRO A 84 4.77 1.47 -12.63
N VAL A 85 4.05 1.36 -11.55
CA VAL A 85 3.72 0.07 -10.92
C VAL A 85 2.45 -0.58 -11.46
N SER A 86 1.76 0.05 -12.41
CA SER A 86 0.52 -0.48 -13.00
C SER A 86 0.79 -1.62 -13.99
N ALA A 87 0.07 -2.73 -13.85
CA ALA A 87 0.16 -3.84 -14.79
C ALA A 87 -0.34 -3.48 -16.20
N ARG A 88 -1.27 -2.51 -16.33
CA ARG A 88 -1.87 -2.09 -17.61
C ARG A 88 -1.15 -0.94 -18.31
N GLU A 89 -0.50 -0.04 -17.56
CA GLU A 89 0.21 1.09 -18.17
C GLU A 89 1.41 0.61 -18.98
N PRO A 90 1.70 1.19 -20.14
CA PRO A 90 2.86 0.80 -20.94
C PRO A 90 4.18 1.21 -20.27
N SER A 91 5.25 0.51 -20.63
CA SER A 91 6.62 0.94 -20.34
C SER A 91 7.27 1.46 -21.62
N LEU A 92 8.01 2.57 -21.50
CA LEU A 92 8.79 3.17 -22.58
C LEU A 92 10.27 2.73 -22.51
N LEU A 93 10.67 1.89 -21.55
CA LEU A 93 12.03 1.37 -21.46
C LEU A 93 12.25 0.25 -22.50
N THR A 94 12.61 0.66 -23.71
CA THR A 94 12.92 -0.20 -24.86
C THR A 94 14.27 0.15 -25.43
N ASP A 95 14.87 -0.78 -26.18
CA ASP A 95 16.13 -0.60 -26.93
C ASP A 95 17.26 -0.04 -26.03
N LEU A 96 17.49 -0.69 -24.90
CA LEU A 96 18.55 -0.32 -23.94
C LEU A 96 19.82 -1.17 -24.11
N ASP A 97 19.81 -2.14 -25.05
CA ASP A 97 20.89 -3.12 -25.29
C ASP A 97 21.24 -3.99 -24.08
N VAL A 98 20.40 -3.97 -23.04
CA VAL A 98 20.53 -4.78 -21.81
C VAL A 98 19.15 -5.30 -21.38
N PRO A 99 19.09 -6.42 -20.63
CA PRO A 99 17.84 -6.92 -20.07
C PRO A 99 17.12 -5.89 -19.21
N VAL A 100 15.78 -5.85 -19.32
CA VAL A 100 14.92 -4.99 -18.51
C VAL A 100 14.05 -5.84 -17.59
N VAL A 101 14.08 -5.53 -16.29
CA VAL A 101 13.19 -6.07 -15.27
C VAL A 101 12.17 -4.98 -14.92
N ILE A 102 10.89 -5.29 -14.89
CA ILE A 102 9.81 -4.32 -14.59
C ILE A 102 8.97 -4.81 -13.43
N GLY A 103 8.75 -3.98 -12.42
CA GLY A 103 7.91 -4.24 -11.26
C GLY A 103 8.66 -4.22 -9.91
N PRO A 104 8.03 -4.66 -8.84
CA PRO A 104 6.74 -5.35 -8.78
C PRO A 104 5.57 -4.44 -9.15
N MET A 105 4.78 -4.89 -10.12
CA MET A 105 3.62 -4.16 -10.60
C MET A 105 2.41 -4.45 -9.71
N LYS A 106 1.70 -3.39 -9.37
CA LYS A 106 0.40 -3.46 -8.68
C LYS A 106 -0.64 -2.68 -9.47
N GLY A 107 -1.86 -2.73 -9.03
CA GLY A 107 -2.93 -1.90 -9.59
C GLY A 107 -4.13 -2.71 -10.02
N ASP A 108 -4.97 -2.06 -10.79
CA ASP A 108 -6.27 -2.57 -11.23
C ASP A 108 -7.23 -2.86 -10.06
N THR A 109 -6.97 -2.25 -8.88
CA THR A 109 -7.81 -2.40 -7.70
C THR A 109 -9.04 -1.50 -7.84
N ASP A 110 -10.21 -2.12 -7.79
CA ASP A 110 -11.50 -1.44 -7.76
C ASP A 110 -12.09 -1.45 -6.36
N TYR A 111 -13.13 -0.63 -6.16
CA TYR A 111 -13.98 -0.80 -4.99
C TYR A 111 -14.69 -2.15 -5.02
N PRO A 112 -14.95 -2.77 -3.86
CA PRO A 112 -15.81 -3.94 -3.79
C PRO A 112 -17.16 -3.68 -4.48
N PRO A 113 -17.80 -4.68 -5.09
CA PRO A 113 -19.05 -4.49 -5.83
C PRO A 113 -20.14 -3.69 -5.10
N ALA A 114 -20.29 -3.93 -3.79
CA ALA A 114 -21.25 -3.23 -2.93
C ALA A 114 -20.89 -1.75 -2.67
N PHE A 115 -19.67 -1.34 -2.91
CA PHE A 115 -19.14 0.01 -2.66
C PHE A 115 -18.80 0.79 -3.94
N ARG A 116 -19.21 0.28 -5.10
CA ARG A 116 -18.94 0.93 -6.40
C ARG A 116 -19.52 2.35 -6.51
N ASN A 117 -20.55 2.65 -5.73
CA ASN A 117 -21.16 3.99 -5.69
C ASN A 117 -20.31 5.03 -4.97
N GLU A 118 -19.26 4.62 -4.27
CA GLU A 118 -18.26 5.52 -3.67
C GLU A 118 -17.38 6.20 -4.75
N GLU A 119 -17.44 5.72 -5.99
CA GLU A 119 -16.67 6.26 -7.12
C GLU A 119 -17.58 6.99 -8.11
N SER A 120 -17.12 8.16 -8.59
CA SER A 120 -17.88 8.95 -9.57
C SER A 120 -18.03 8.21 -10.91
N LEU A 121 -19.13 8.48 -11.61
CA LEU A 121 -19.38 7.89 -12.92
C LEU A 121 -18.29 8.26 -13.95
N LEU A 122 -17.80 9.51 -13.90
CA LEU A 122 -16.73 9.98 -14.79
C LEU A 122 -15.43 9.22 -14.54
N THR A 123 -15.07 8.99 -13.29
CA THR A 123 -13.88 8.21 -12.92
C THR A 123 -13.99 6.77 -13.40
N ARG A 124 -15.15 6.14 -13.23
CA ARG A 124 -15.42 4.78 -13.73
C ARG A 124 -15.30 4.68 -15.25
N MET A 125 -15.84 5.66 -15.97
CA MET A 125 -15.73 5.72 -17.44
C MET A 125 -14.28 5.91 -17.88
N ALA A 126 -13.52 6.80 -17.24
CA ALA A 126 -12.10 7.03 -17.51
C ALA A 126 -11.25 5.76 -17.27
N ILE A 127 -11.49 5.05 -16.16
CA ILE A 127 -10.84 3.77 -15.86
C ILE A 127 -11.20 2.72 -16.93
N GLY A 128 -12.48 2.61 -17.31
CA GLY A 128 -12.94 1.70 -18.36
C GLY A 128 -12.25 1.97 -19.70
N LEU A 129 -12.14 3.23 -20.11
CA LEU A 129 -11.43 3.63 -21.31
C LEU A 129 -9.94 3.31 -21.23
N GLY A 130 -9.30 3.59 -20.08
CA GLY A 130 -7.90 3.25 -19.84
C GLY A 130 -7.65 1.74 -19.96
N ARG A 131 -8.54 0.91 -19.40
CA ARG A 131 -8.47 -0.56 -19.52
C ARG A 131 -8.64 -1.03 -20.96
N ALA A 132 -9.61 -0.48 -21.68
CA ALA A 132 -9.85 -0.85 -23.08
C ALA A 132 -8.69 -0.46 -24.00
N SER A 133 -8.02 0.68 -23.73
CA SER A 133 -6.88 1.15 -24.52
C SER A 133 -5.55 0.48 -24.16
N ALA A 134 -5.44 -0.20 -23.02
CA ALA A 134 -4.20 -0.75 -22.51
C ALA A 134 -3.47 -1.67 -23.51
N GLY A 135 -4.19 -2.58 -24.17
CA GLY A 135 -3.63 -3.50 -25.16
C GLY A 135 -3.01 -2.75 -26.35
N TRP A 136 -3.69 -1.73 -26.85
CA TRP A 136 -3.21 -0.90 -27.96
C TRP A 136 -2.01 -0.05 -27.56
N LEU A 137 -2.03 0.58 -26.38
CA LEU A 137 -0.93 1.36 -25.85
C LEU A 137 0.33 0.51 -25.65
N ASN A 138 0.21 -0.71 -25.13
CA ASN A 138 1.33 -1.63 -24.96
C ASN A 138 1.82 -2.24 -26.29
N ARG A 139 1.09 -2.10 -27.40
CA ARG A 139 1.61 -2.41 -28.75
C ARG A 139 2.45 -1.26 -29.29
N ILE A 140 2.03 -0.01 -29.06
CA ILE A 140 2.78 1.19 -29.49
C ILE A 140 4.05 1.36 -28.64
N PHE A 141 3.93 1.12 -27.32
CA PHE A 141 5.04 1.25 -26.37
C PHE A 141 5.37 -0.15 -25.80
N PRO A 142 6.19 -0.94 -26.50
CA PRO A 142 6.32 -2.37 -26.25
C PRO A 142 7.26 -2.73 -25.08
N GLY A 143 7.64 -1.80 -24.21
CA GLY A 143 8.62 -2.04 -23.15
C GLY A 143 8.30 -3.24 -22.27
N LYS A 144 7.04 -3.44 -21.87
CA LYS A 144 6.63 -4.66 -21.12
C LYS A 144 6.67 -5.92 -21.96
N ARG A 145 6.40 -5.81 -23.25
CA ARG A 145 6.43 -6.98 -24.15
C ARG A 145 7.85 -7.42 -24.45
N GLN A 146 8.81 -6.49 -24.41
CA GLN A 146 10.24 -6.72 -24.65
C GLN A 146 11.03 -6.95 -23.36
N ALA A 147 10.43 -6.72 -22.20
CA ALA A 147 11.11 -6.96 -20.93
C ALA A 147 11.55 -8.42 -20.78
N SER A 148 12.66 -8.65 -20.11
CA SER A 148 13.15 -9.99 -19.80
C SER A 148 12.36 -10.62 -18.67
N ILE A 149 12.02 -9.82 -17.66
CA ILE A 149 11.26 -10.26 -16.48
C ILE A 149 10.21 -9.21 -16.11
N LEU A 150 9.00 -9.68 -15.83
CA LEU A 150 7.92 -8.92 -15.22
C LEU A 150 7.68 -9.43 -13.81
N LEU A 151 7.72 -8.53 -12.83
CA LEU A 151 7.38 -8.84 -11.44
C LEU A 151 5.97 -8.30 -11.16
N VAL A 152 5.09 -9.12 -10.62
CA VAL A 152 3.72 -8.77 -10.24
C VAL A 152 3.56 -8.93 -8.73
N ALA A 153 2.87 -7.95 -8.12
CA ALA A 153 2.69 -7.97 -6.67
C ALA A 153 1.72 -9.08 -6.23
N ASN A 154 0.80 -9.48 -7.12
CA ASN A 154 -0.30 -10.37 -6.76
C ASN A 154 -1.01 -10.94 -8.00
N GLU A 155 -1.89 -11.93 -7.78
CA GLU A 155 -2.66 -12.59 -8.84
C GLU A 155 -3.59 -11.59 -9.57
N HIS A 156 -4.14 -10.62 -8.88
CA HIS A 156 -4.96 -9.58 -9.49
C HIS A 156 -4.15 -8.73 -10.49
N SER A 157 -2.94 -8.35 -10.11
CA SER A 157 -2.00 -7.65 -11.00
C SER A 157 -1.51 -8.56 -12.14
N ARG A 158 -1.37 -9.86 -11.89
CA ARG A 158 -1.01 -10.86 -12.91
C ARG A 158 -2.10 -10.96 -13.98
N SER A 159 -3.36 -11.09 -13.57
CA SER A 159 -4.51 -11.14 -14.50
C SER A 159 -4.73 -9.85 -15.28
N ALA A 160 -4.20 -8.73 -14.79
CA ALA A 160 -4.27 -7.43 -15.44
C ALA A 160 -3.15 -7.19 -16.48
N LEU A 161 -2.18 -8.09 -16.60
CA LEU A 161 -1.13 -7.99 -17.62
C LEU A 161 -1.74 -8.05 -19.03
N VAL A 162 -1.14 -7.30 -19.94
CA VAL A 162 -1.55 -7.32 -21.34
C VAL A 162 -0.97 -8.53 -22.05
N ASP A 163 -1.74 -9.10 -22.97
CA ASP A 163 -1.34 -10.26 -23.77
C ASP A 163 -0.11 -9.99 -24.66
N GLY A 164 0.61 -11.07 -24.97
CA GLY A 164 1.70 -11.06 -25.95
C GLY A 164 3.04 -10.57 -25.38
N THR A 165 3.25 -10.68 -24.06
CA THR A 165 4.59 -10.54 -23.47
C THR A 165 5.40 -11.84 -23.68
N SER A 166 6.67 -11.70 -24.02
CA SER A 166 7.65 -12.80 -24.02
C SER A 166 8.39 -12.90 -22.67
N ALA A 167 8.14 -11.97 -21.76
CA ALA A 167 8.80 -11.92 -20.47
C ALA A 167 8.42 -13.09 -19.56
N LYS A 168 9.37 -13.54 -18.75
CA LYS A 168 9.08 -14.42 -17.61
C LYS A 168 8.35 -13.62 -16.53
N VAL A 169 7.24 -14.13 -16.01
CA VAL A 169 6.41 -13.43 -15.00
C VAL A 169 6.57 -14.12 -13.65
N PHE A 170 6.99 -13.36 -12.63
CA PHE A 170 7.17 -13.85 -11.27
C PHE A 170 6.38 -13.02 -10.26
N ASP A 171 5.99 -13.65 -9.16
CA ASP A 171 5.36 -12.97 -8.03
C ASP A 171 6.42 -12.39 -7.10
N LEU A 172 6.26 -11.11 -6.78
CA LEU A 172 7.07 -10.41 -5.79
C LEU A 172 6.20 -9.36 -5.10
N ALA A 173 5.97 -9.53 -3.80
CA ALA A 173 5.24 -8.55 -3.01
C ALA A 173 5.84 -7.16 -3.17
N GLU A 174 4.99 -6.14 -3.29
CA GLU A 174 5.43 -4.75 -3.48
C GLU A 174 6.13 -4.18 -2.24
N ASN A 175 5.53 -4.43 -1.08
CA ASN A 175 6.02 -3.91 0.19
C ASN A 175 7.01 -4.86 0.85
N GLY A 176 7.93 -4.28 1.62
CA GLY A 176 8.83 -4.97 2.52
C GLY A 176 8.88 -4.26 3.87
N VAL A 177 9.34 -4.94 4.88
CA VAL A 177 9.45 -4.43 6.25
C VAL A 177 10.91 -4.38 6.69
N ASP A 178 11.30 -3.27 7.29
CA ASP A 178 12.59 -3.17 8.00
C ASP A 178 12.41 -3.60 9.46
N MET A 179 12.91 -4.78 9.80
CA MET A 179 12.82 -5.35 11.14
C MET A 179 13.62 -4.56 12.20
N ASN A 180 14.49 -3.63 11.78
CA ASN A 180 15.18 -2.73 12.71
C ASN A 180 14.28 -1.57 13.14
N VAL A 181 13.34 -1.16 12.32
CA VAL A 181 12.34 -0.14 12.63
C VAL A 181 11.16 -0.76 13.39
N TRP A 182 10.60 -1.86 12.86
CA TRP A 182 9.39 -2.51 13.36
C TRP A 182 9.74 -3.65 14.32
N ARG A 183 10.10 -3.26 15.57
CA ARG A 183 10.52 -4.19 16.62
C ARG A 183 9.34 -4.62 17.47
N PRO A 184 9.30 -5.89 17.92
CA PRO A 184 8.22 -6.37 18.77
C PRO A 184 8.23 -5.69 20.14
N SER A 185 7.07 -5.69 20.77
CA SER A 185 6.97 -5.39 22.19
C SER A 185 7.80 -6.38 23.01
N ARG A 186 8.53 -5.86 24.00
CA ARG A 186 9.20 -6.69 25.00
C ARG A 186 8.28 -6.82 26.22
N GLY A 187 7.25 -7.64 26.12
CA GLY A 187 6.39 -7.95 27.27
C GLY A 187 4.89 -7.97 26.92
N ALA A 188 4.11 -8.66 27.74
CA ALA A 188 2.66 -8.57 27.68
C ALA A 188 2.18 -7.15 28.05
N PRO A 189 1.06 -6.66 27.47
CA PRO A 189 0.46 -5.40 27.87
C PRO A 189 0.25 -5.35 29.37
N ALA A 190 0.51 -4.21 29.99
CA ALA A 190 0.41 -4.05 31.44
C ALA A 190 -1.01 -4.28 32.01
N ASP A 191 -2.02 -4.18 31.14
CA ASP A 191 -3.43 -4.43 31.49
C ASP A 191 -4.09 -5.35 30.45
N ALA A 192 -4.26 -6.61 30.83
CA ALA A 192 -4.91 -7.63 30.02
C ALA A 192 -6.44 -7.46 29.99
N SER A 193 -7.03 -6.58 30.80
CA SER A 193 -8.46 -6.34 30.88
C SER A 193 -8.98 -5.44 29.73
N LEU A 194 -8.12 -4.61 29.12
CA LEU A 194 -8.46 -3.70 28.02
C LEU A 194 -7.82 -4.19 26.70
N CYS A 195 -8.62 -4.30 25.65
CA CYS A 195 -8.12 -4.58 24.30
C CYS A 195 -7.97 -3.27 23.50
N ARG A 196 -6.75 -2.96 23.09
CA ARG A 196 -6.37 -1.72 22.41
C ARG A 196 -6.30 -1.94 20.91
N PHE A 197 -7.29 -1.42 20.20
CA PHE A 197 -7.27 -1.41 18.74
C PHE A 197 -6.54 -0.20 18.22
N VAL A 198 -5.94 -0.33 17.04
CA VAL A 198 -5.31 0.79 16.35
C VAL A 198 -5.66 0.79 14.87
N TYR A 199 -5.85 1.98 14.34
CA TYR A 199 -5.90 2.25 12.91
C TYR A 199 -4.74 3.18 12.52
N VAL A 200 -4.06 2.89 11.41
CA VAL A 200 -3.02 3.75 10.85
C VAL A 200 -3.28 3.96 9.36
N GLY A 201 -3.46 5.21 8.95
CA GLY A 201 -3.65 5.53 7.55
C GLY A 201 -4.28 6.90 7.30
N ARG A 202 -4.41 7.26 6.03
CA ARG A 202 -5.08 8.51 5.64
C ARG A 202 -6.56 8.46 5.98
N LEU A 203 -7.10 9.58 6.44
CA LEU A 203 -8.53 9.72 6.77
C LEU A 203 -9.31 10.14 5.52
N VAL A 204 -9.52 9.18 4.62
CA VAL A 204 -10.27 9.32 3.35
C VAL A 204 -11.29 8.19 3.22
N ARG A 205 -12.35 8.41 2.41
CA ARG A 205 -13.46 7.44 2.25
C ARG A 205 -12.99 6.03 1.91
N SER A 206 -12.05 5.91 0.99
CA SER A 206 -11.53 4.60 0.56
C SER A 206 -10.84 3.78 1.66
N LYS A 207 -10.52 4.41 2.79
CA LYS A 207 -9.91 3.74 3.95
C LYS A 207 -10.92 3.24 5.00
N GLY A 208 -12.21 3.55 4.85
CA GLY A 208 -13.30 2.96 5.62
C GLY A 208 -13.29 3.24 7.12
N VAL A 209 -12.65 4.35 7.57
CA VAL A 209 -12.55 4.66 9.00
C VAL A 209 -13.93 4.91 9.64
N ASP A 210 -14.89 5.39 8.87
CA ASP A 210 -16.29 5.54 9.29
C ASP A 210 -16.95 4.18 9.61
N LEU A 211 -16.55 3.12 8.89
CA LEU A 211 -17.02 1.75 9.14
C LEU A 211 -16.41 1.20 10.44
N LEU A 212 -15.12 1.48 10.69
CA LEU A 212 -14.46 1.15 11.95
C LEU A 212 -15.15 1.83 13.13
N LEU A 213 -15.44 3.14 13.04
CA LEU A 213 -16.11 3.83 14.13
C LEU A 213 -17.50 3.23 14.46
N ARG A 214 -18.27 2.81 13.43
CA ARG A 214 -19.56 2.15 13.64
C ARG A 214 -19.42 0.77 14.27
N ALA A 215 -18.43 -0.01 13.82
CA ALA A 215 -18.15 -1.31 14.42
C ALA A 215 -17.70 -1.16 15.89
N PHE A 216 -16.81 -0.19 16.16
CA PHE A 216 -16.34 0.12 17.50
C PHE A 216 -17.50 0.52 18.43
N GLU A 217 -18.41 1.39 17.97
CA GLU A 217 -19.61 1.82 18.69
C GLU A 217 -20.47 0.63 19.13
N GLN A 218 -20.70 -0.35 18.23
CA GLN A 218 -21.45 -1.56 18.54
C GLN A 218 -20.79 -2.40 19.64
N VAL A 219 -19.47 -2.62 19.55
CA VAL A 219 -18.73 -3.41 20.54
C VAL A 219 -18.64 -2.70 21.88
N ALA A 220 -18.44 -1.39 21.89
CA ALA A 220 -18.40 -0.57 23.10
C ALA A 220 -19.76 -0.55 23.81
N ALA A 221 -20.87 -0.44 23.06
CA ALA A 221 -22.24 -0.53 23.60
C ALA A 221 -22.54 -1.90 24.22
N GLY A 222 -21.90 -2.98 23.75
CA GLY A 222 -21.93 -4.32 24.35
C GLY A 222 -21.15 -4.45 25.65
N GLY A 223 -20.49 -3.39 26.13
CA GLY A 223 -19.74 -3.37 27.39
C GLY A 223 -18.38 -4.04 27.35
N SER A 224 -17.88 -4.41 26.16
CA SER A 224 -16.51 -4.97 26.02
C SER A 224 -15.47 -3.89 26.34
N PRO A 225 -14.45 -4.21 27.16
CA PRO A 225 -13.39 -3.25 27.51
C PRO A 225 -12.42 -3.07 26.34
N ILE A 226 -12.76 -2.15 25.45
CA ILE A 226 -11.97 -1.84 24.26
C ILE A 226 -11.61 -0.35 24.20
N SER A 227 -10.50 -0.01 23.58
CA SER A 227 -10.15 1.34 23.14
C SER A 227 -9.69 1.31 21.69
N CYS A 228 -9.68 2.47 21.03
CA CYS A 228 -9.18 2.56 19.68
C CYS A 228 -8.35 3.84 19.46
N LEU A 229 -7.14 3.69 18.96
CA LEU A 229 -6.27 4.78 18.58
C LEU A 229 -6.30 4.96 17.04
N ILE A 230 -6.68 6.14 16.56
CA ILE A 230 -6.67 6.48 15.14
C ILE A 230 -5.46 7.38 14.84
N ILE A 231 -4.52 6.84 14.06
CA ILE A 231 -3.30 7.54 13.64
C ILE A 231 -3.41 7.91 12.17
N GLY A 232 -3.33 9.21 11.88
CA GLY A 232 -3.33 9.73 10.53
C GLY A 232 -4.10 11.03 10.37
N GLU A 233 -4.02 11.57 9.18
CA GLU A 233 -4.68 12.80 8.77
C GLU A 233 -5.43 12.62 7.46
N GLY A 234 -6.34 13.54 7.18
CA GLY A 234 -7.08 13.57 5.92
C GLY A 234 -8.34 14.42 5.99
N PRO A 235 -8.98 14.65 4.84
CA PRO A 235 -10.15 15.52 4.75
C PRO A 235 -11.34 15.09 5.61
N LEU A 236 -11.42 13.81 5.99
CA LEU A 236 -12.53 13.30 6.83
C LEU A 236 -12.26 13.42 8.33
N ARG A 237 -11.10 13.94 8.77
CA ARG A 237 -10.76 13.98 10.19
C ARG A 237 -11.84 14.61 11.06
N GLU A 238 -12.32 15.80 10.67
CA GLU A 238 -13.29 16.53 11.47
C GLU A 238 -14.66 15.83 11.47
N ASP A 239 -15.11 15.33 10.32
CA ASP A 239 -16.37 14.58 10.22
C ASP A 239 -16.35 13.32 11.09
N LEU A 240 -15.20 12.60 11.11
CA LEU A 240 -15.02 11.42 11.94
C LEU A 240 -14.99 11.76 13.44
N ARG A 241 -14.38 12.90 13.81
CA ARG A 241 -14.35 13.38 15.19
C ARG A 241 -15.74 13.75 15.68
N ILE A 242 -16.49 14.54 14.90
CA ILE A 242 -17.88 14.91 15.20
C ILE A 242 -18.76 13.67 15.33
N ARG A 243 -18.56 12.67 14.45
CA ARG A 243 -19.28 11.41 14.55
C ARG A 243 -18.98 10.69 15.85
N ALA A 244 -17.71 10.54 16.23
CA ALA A 244 -17.30 9.89 17.47
C ALA A 244 -17.85 10.62 18.71
N GLU A 245 -17.88 11.95 18.68
CA GLU A 245 -18.47 12.79 19.71
C GLU A 245 -19.99 12.57 19.83
N THR A 246 -20.70 12.60 18.70
CA THR A 246 -22.15 12.37 18.64
C THR A 246 -22.54 10.98 19.13
N ALA A 247 -21.73 9.97 18.83
CA ALA A 247 -21.93 8.61 19.32
C ALA A 247 -21.47 8.41 20.78
N GLY A 248 -20.92 9.43 21.42
CA GLY A 248 -20.45 9.35 22.82
C GLY A 248 -19.19 8.49 22.99
N ILE A 249 -18.47 8.18 21.91
CA ILE A 249 -17.26 7.33 21.94
C ILE A 249 -15.97 8.14 21.78
N LEU A 250 -16.01 9.47 21.64
CA LEU A 250 -14.80 10.30 21.59
C LEU A 250 -14.15 10.35 22.98
N GLY A 251 -12.87 9.97 23.03
CA GLY A 251 -12.05 10.00 24.24
C GLY A 251 -11.12 11.22 24.29
N SER A 252 -10.70 11.56 25.50
CA SER A 252 -9.73 12.63 25.78
C SER A 252 -8.32 12.10 26.00
N ALA A 253 -8.19 10.84 26.35
CA ALA A 253 -6.93 10.15 26.61
C ALA A 253 -6.83 8.85 25.81
N GLN A 254 -5.60 8.44 25.52
CA GLN A 254 -5.34 7.12 24.98
C GLN A 254 -5.71 6.05 26.02
N ASP A 255 -6.18 4.89 25.56
CA ASP A 255 -6.55 3.74 26.40
C ASP A 255 -7.75 3.97 27.34
N GLU A 256 -8.56 4.98 27.08
CA GLU A 256 -9.84 5.19 27.77
C GLU A 256 -10.85 4.12 27.32
N PRO A 257 -11.39 3.28 28.23
CA PRO A 257 -12.33 2.21 27.87
C PRO A 257 -13.60 2.75 27.19
N GLY A 258 -14.00 2.09 26.09
CA GLY A 258 -15.16 2.49 25.29
C GLY A 258 -14.91 3.74 24.43
N LYS A 259 -13.69 4.21 24.30
CA LYS A 259 -13.37 5.46 23.60
C LYS A 259 -12.40 5.29 22.43
N VAL A 260 -12.53 6.24 21.51
CA VAL A 260 -11.67 6.41 20.34
C VAL A 260 -10.89 7.72 20.47
N THR A 261 -9.58 7.69 20.24
CA THR A 261 -8.72 8.87 20.26
C THR A 261 -8.04 9.09 18.91
N PHE A 262 -7.82 10.35 18.54
CA PHE A 262 -7.20 10.74 17.27
C PHE A 262 -5.82 11.34 17.53
N ALA A 263 -4.76 10.62 17.15
CA ALA A 263 -3.36 11.04 17.34
C ALA A 263 -2.85 12.00 16.25
N GLY A 264 -3.62 12.22 15.17
CA GLY A 264 -3.15 12.98 14.02
C GLY A 264 -2.04 12.25 13.24
N TRP A 265 -1.36 12.99 12.37
CA TRP A 265 -0.22 12.45 11.64
C TRP A 265 0.97 12.20 12.56
N GLN A 266 1.61 11.04 12.40
CA GLN A 266 2.79 10.67 13.17
C GLN A 266 3.92 10.24 12.22
N SER A 267 5.17 10.47 12.63
CA SER A 267 6.34 9.94 11.90
C SER A 267 6.39 8.41 11.98
N GLN A 268 7.03 7.76 11.01
CA GLN A 268 7.17 6.29 11.00
C GLN A 268 7.74 5.74 12.31
N ALA A 269 8.78 6.36 12.86
CA ALA A 269 9.36 5.97 14.14
C ALA A 269 8.34 6.04 15.28
N ARG A 270 7.52 7.12 15.31
CA ARG A 270 6.48 7.28 16.33
C ARG A 270 5.33 6.28 16.14
N VAL A 271 4.95 5.97 14.89
CA VAL A 271 3.97 4.90 14.62
C VAL A 271 4.48 3.56 15.13
N ALA A 272 5.76 3.22 14.89
CA ALA A 272 6.35 1.99 15.39
C ALA A 272 6.29 1.89 16.93
N GLU A 273 6.61 2.98 17.64
CA GLU A 273 6.47 3.05 19.10
C GLU A 273 5.03 2.87 19.56
N LEU A 274 4.08 3.53 18.90
CA LEU A 274 2.66 3.47 19.26
C LEU A 274 2.08 2.08 19.02
N LEU A 275 2.45 1.40 17.94
CA LEU A 275 1.98 0.05 17.64
C LEU A 275 2.39 -0.97 18.71
N VAL A 276 3.57 -0.81 19.29
CA VAL A 276 4.07 -1.70 20.35
C VAL A 276 3.14 -1.75 21.58
N GLY A 277 2.42 -0.66 21.83
CA GLY A 277 1.47 -0.57 22.96
C GLY A 277 0.05 -1.05 22.64
N GLN A 278 -0.20 -1.54 21.41
CA GLN A 278 -1.54 -1.96 20.97
C GLN A 278 -1.71 -3.47 21.00
N ASP A 279 -2.96 -3.93 20.86
CA ASP A 279 -3.33 -5.35 20.88
C ASP A 279 -3.77 -5.88 19.50
N CYS A 280 -4.25 -5.02 18.60
CA CYS A 280 -4.70 -5.41 17.26
C CYS A 280 -4.76 -4.19 16.31
N LEU A 281 -4.32 -4.36 15.06
CA LEU A 281 -4.56 -3.39 14.00
C LEU A 281 -5.89 -3.68 13.29
N VAL A 282 -6.69 -2.62 13.02
CA VAL A 282 -7.90 -2.73 12.19
C VAL A 282 -7.74 -1.87 10.94
N LEU A 283 -7.84 -2.50 9.76
CA LEU A 283 -7.71 -1.83 8.46
C LEU A 283 -8.94 -2.12 7.57
N PRO A 284 -10.04 -1.36 7.72
CA PRO A 284 -11.31 -1.59 7.02
C PRO A 284 -11.34 -0.99 5.62
N THR A 285 -10.22 -1.06 4.91
CA THR A 285 -10.03 -0.38 3.63
C THR A 285 -10.88 -0.97 2.51
N LEU A 286 -11.45 -0.10 1.67
CA LEU A 286 -12.25 -0.47 0.50
C LEU A 286 -11.45 -0.41 -0.80
N LEU A 287 -10.37 0.35 -0.80
CA LEU A 287 -9.48 0.50 -1.96
C LEU A 287 -8.03 0.48 -1.47
N GLU A 288 -7.40 -0.69 -1.56
CA GLU A 288 -6.04 -0.92 -1.12
C GLU A 288 -5.36 -1.94 -2.02
N SER A 289 -4.30 -1.52 -2.68
CA SER A 289 -3.52 -2.43 -3.54
C SER A 289 -2.36 -3.10 -2.82
N GLY A 290 -1.90 -2.51 -1.72
CA GLY A 290 -0.79 -3.03 -0.93
C GLY A 290 -1.18 -3.21 0.53
N GLY A 291 -1.16 -2.13 1.33
CA GLY A 291 -1.44 -2.20 2.76
C GLY A 291 -0.19 -2.48 3.59
N ALA A 292 0.87 -1.72 3.35
CA ALA A 292 2.15 -1.86 4.08
C ALA A 292 1.96 -1.88 5.60
N VAL A 293 1.02 -1.11 6.13
CA VAL A 293 0.73 -1.05 7.57
C VAL A 293 0.32 -2.40 8.17
N LEU A 294 -0.28 -3.31 7.39
CA LEU A 294 -0.57 -4.68 7.85
C LEU A 294 0.73 -5.45 8.12
N LEU A 295 1.70 -5.32 7.20
CA LEU A 295 3.01 -5.95 7.36
C LEU A 295 3.76 -5.34 8.54
N GLU A 296 3.68 -4.03 8.73
CA GLU A 296 4.27 -3.28 9.84
C GLU A 296 3.68 -3.72 11.19
N ALA A 297 2.36 -3.85 11.27
CA ALA A 297 1.68 -4.34 12.47
C ALA A 297 2.05 -5.81 12.78
N MET A 298 2.01 -6.68 11.77
CA MET A 298 2.44 -8.08 11.95
C MET A 298 3.91 -8.18 12.34
N ALA A 299 4.79 -7.29 11.86
CA ALA A 299 6.20 -7.26 12.23
C ALA A 299 6.42 -6.95 13.72
N VAL A 300 5.59 -6.10 14.32
CA VAL A 300 5.65 -5.84 15.76
C VAL A 300 4.90 -6.89 16.58
N GLY A 301 4.25 -7.87 15.93
CA GLY A 301 3.56 -8.99 16.58
C GLY A 301 2.08 -8.73 16.85
N LEU A 302 1.44 -7.78 16.17
CA LEU A 302 0.00 -7.56 16.27
C LEU A 302 -0.77 -8.46 15.32
N PRO A 303 -1.87 -9.10 15.75
CA PRO A 303 -2.88 -9.62 14.84
C PRO A 303 -3.56 -8.48 14.10
N VAL A 304 -4.15 -8.78 12.95
CA VAL A 304 -4.81 -7.78 12.13
C VAL A 304 -6.25 -8.15 11.81
N ILE A 305 -7.14 -7.17 11.78
CA ILE A 305 -8.48 -7.27 11.22
C ILE A 305 -8.50 -6.43 9.96
N ALA A 306 -8.87 -6.99 8.82
CA ALA A 306 -8.88 -6.25 7.57
C ALA A 306 -10.04 -6.66 6.66
N THR A 307 -10.39 -5.78 5.72
CA THR A 307 -11.35 -6.14 4.67
C THR A 307 -10.76 -7.22 3.77
N LYS A 308 -11.52 -8.25 3.45
CA LYS A 308 -11.16 -9.31 2.50
C LYS A 308 -11.23 -8.80 1.07
N TRP A 309 -10.36 -7.82 0.73
CA TRP A 309 -10.37 -7.17 -0.57
C TRP A 309 -9.00 -6.55 -0.90
N GLY A 310 -8.53 -6.72 -2.15
CA GLY A 310 -7.25 -6.17 -2.60
C GLY A 310 -6.05 -6.71 -1.82
N GLY A 311 -5.05 -5.86 -1.60
CA GLY A 311 -3.80 -6.23 -0.92
C GLY A 311 -3.94 -6.91 0.44
N PRO A 312 -4.85 -6.47 1.33
CA PRO A 312 -5.09 -7.17 2.60
C PRO A 312 -5.39 -8.65 2.46
N ALA A 313 -6.18 -9.03 1.45
CA ALA A 313 -6.55 -10.43 1.22
C ALA A 313 -5.37 -11.33 0.80
N GLU A 314 -4.23 -10.75 0.46
CA GLU A 314 -3.03 -11.48 0.04
C GLU A 314 -2.02 -11.65 1.16
N TYR A 315 -1.96 -10.67 2.07
CA TYR A 315 -1.01 -10.70 3.17
C TYR A 315 -1.54 -11.44 4.40
N VAL A 316 -2.86 -11.39 4.61
CA VAL A 316 -3.50 -11.91 5.81
C VAL A 316 -4.17 -13.25 5.52
N ASP A 317 -3.98 -14.20 6.41
CA ASP A 317 -4.70 -15.48 6.47
C ASP A 317 -5.17 -15.74 7.90
N ASP A 318 -5.95 -16.81 8.10
CA ASP A 318 -6.57 -17.15 9.38
C ASP A 318 -5.57 -17.42 10.51
N SER A 319 -4.29 -17.62 10.19
CA SER A 319 -3.25 -17.81 11.20
C SER A 319 -2.78 -16.50 11.82
N CYS A 320 -2.90 -15.37 11.12
CA CYS A 320 -2.32 -14.08 11.53
C CYS A 320 -3.34 -12.94 11.62
N GLY A 321 -4.61 -13.17 11.26
CA GLY A 321 -5.63 -12.14 11.33
C GLY A 321 -7.02 -12.62 10.95
N ILE A 322 -7.96 -11.67 10.89
CA ILE A 322 -9.34 -11.91 10.51
C ILE A 322 -9.67 -11.06 9.29
N LEU A 323 -10.08 -11.71 8.21
CA LEU A 323 -10.52 -11.06 6.98
C LEU A 323 -12.04 -11.00 6.91
N VAL A 324 -12.60 -9.77 6.81
CA VAL A 324 -14.04 -9.52 6.76
C VAL A 324 -14.49 -9.25 5.33
N PRO A 325 -15.40 -10.04 4.73
CA PRO A 325 -15.90 -9.83 3.38
C PRO A 325 -16.71 -8.53 3.25
N PRO A 326 -16.46 -7.70 2.20
CA PRO A 326 -17.18 -6.45 1.97
C PRO A 326 -18.43 -6.65 1.08
N GLU A 327 -19.38 -7.49 1.53
CA GLU A 327 -20.60 -7.85 0.78
C GLU A 327 -21.63 -6.73 0.77
N SER A 328 -21.74 -6.00 1.88
CA SER A 328 -22.51 -4.76 2.04
C SER A 328 -21.86 -3.87 3.08
N ARG A 329 -22.33 -2.63 3.20
CA ARG A 329 -21.84 -1.71 4.25
C ARG A 329 -22.19 -2.26 5.63
N GLU A 330 -23.40 -2.76 5.80
CA GLU A 330 -23.94 -3.31 7.06
C GLU A 330 -23.21 -4.61 7.44
N SER A 331 -23.02 -5.52 6.50
CA SER A 331 -22.30 -6.78 6.77
C SER A 331 -20.83 -6.56 7.10
N LEU A 332 -20.18 -5.57 6.45
CA LEU A 332 -18.80 -5.24 6.77
C LEU A 332 -18.68 -4.64 8.18
N ILE A 333 -19.59 -3.73 8.57
CA ILE A 333 -19.63 -3.18 9.94
C ILE A 333 -19.84 -4.29 10.97
N ALA A 334 -20.83 -5.16 10.76
CA ALA A 334 -21.12 -6.28 11.69
C ALA A 334 -19.93 -7.24 11.77
N GLY A 335 -19.34 -7.63 10.64
CA GLY A 335 -18.17 -8.52 10.62
C GLY A 335 -16.92 -7.90 11.27
N LEU A 336 -16.70 -6.59 11.13
CA LEU A 336 -15.66 -5.88 11.86
C LEU A 336 -15.93 -5.89 13.37
N ALA A 337 -17.18 -5.65 13.79
CA ALA A 337 -17.58 -5.69 15.20
C ALA A 337 -17.38 -7.08 15.79
N ASP A 338 -17.84 -8.14 15.11
CA ASP A 338 -17.65 -9.53 15.54
C ASP A 338 -16.16 -9.91 15.67
N ALA A 339 -15.35 -9.51 14.69
CA ALA A 339 -13.91 -9.74 14.73
C ALA A 339 -13.23 -9.00 15.89
N MET A 340 -13.59 -7.74 16.13
CA MET A 340 -13.10 -6.95 17.27
C MET A 340 -13.52 -7.58 18.59
N GLU A 341 -14.77 -7.99 18.74
CA GLU A 341 -15.27 -8.63 19.96
C GLU A 341 -14.59 -9.96 20.23
N ARG A 342 -14.40 -10.79 19.19
CA ARG A 342 -13.67 -12.06 19.30
C ARG A 342 -12.24 -11.86 19.78
N LEU A 343 -11.52 -10.91 19.21
CA LEU A 343 -10.14 -10.62 19.65
C LEU A 343 -10.09 -9.89 20.99
N ALA A 344 -11.09 -9.08 21.35
CA ALA A 344 -11.15 -8.45 22.67
C ALA A 344 -11.29 -9.50 23.79
N ARG A 345 -12.07 -10.55 23.57
CA ARG A 345 -12.34 -11.60 24.57
C ARG A 345 -11.25 -12.66 24.68
N ASP A 346 -10.44 -12.86 23.64
CA ASP A 346 -9.45 -13.96 23.60
C ASP A 346 -8.03 -13.42 23.42
N ALA A 347 -7.38 -13.15 24.56
CA ALA A 347 -5.99 -12.69 24.59
C ALA A 347 -5.00 -13.77 24.07
N ARG A 348 -5.33 -15.06 24.24
CA ARG A 348 -4.47 -16.15 23.74
C ARG A 348 -4.50 -16.21 22.21
N LEU A 349 -5.69 -16.04 21.63
CA LEU A 349 -5.85 -15.97 20.17
C LEU A 349 -5.10 -14.76 19.60
N ARG A 350 -5.23 -13.57 20.24
CA ARG A 350 -4.47 -12.38 19.82
C ARG A 350 -2.98 -12.66 19.78
N HIS A 351 -2.44 -13.23 20.85
CA HIS A 351 -1.02 -13.53 20.95
C HIS A 351 -0.57 -14.56 19.89
N ALA A 352 -1.32 -15.66 19.74
CA ALA A 352 -1.00 -16.71 18.77
C ALA A 352 -1.02 -16.16 17.32
N MET A 353 -2.01 -15.34 16.96
CA MET A 353 -2.11 -14.69 15.65
C MET A 353 -0.97 -13.68 15.44
N GLY A 354 -0.64 -12.88 16.44
CA GLY A 354 0.45 -11.91 16.37
C GLY A 354 1.81 -12.58 16.14
N GLU A 355 2.11 -13.66 16.87
CA GLU A 355 3.32 -14.44 16.67
C GLU A 355 3.38 -15.09 15.28
N ALA A 356 2.25 -15.63 14.80
CA ALA A 356 2.19 -16.25 13.47
C ALA A 356 2.41 -15.18 12.38
N GLY A 357 1.78 -14.00 12.52
CA GLY A 357 1.98 -12.86 11.65
C GLY A 357 3.45 -12.44 11.58
N ARG A 358 4.10 -12.29 12.75
CA ARG A 358 5.52 -11.93 12.81
C ARG A 358 6.41 -12.96 12.12
N ARG A 359 6.23 -14.26 12.38
CA ARG A 359 6.99 -15.34 11.69
C ARG A 359 6.81 -15.28 10.18
N LYS A 360 5.59 -14.95 9.71
CA LYS A 360 5.30 -14.78 8.29
C LYS A 360 6.07 -13.60 7.69
N ILE A 361 6.15 -12.46 8.41
CA ILE A 361 6.95 -11.30 7.98
C ILE A 361 8.42 -11.65 7.89
N GLU A 362 8.99 -12.22 8.94
CA GLU A 362 10.41 -12.60 9.00
C GLU A 362 10.82 -13.52 7.86
N ARG A 363 9.93 -14.41 7.46
CA ARG A 363 10.20 -15.38 6.41
C ARG A 363 10.05 -14.84 4.99
N PHE A 364 9.08 -13.96 4.73
CA PHE A 364 8.65 -13.66 3.37
C PHE A 364 8.64 -12.18 2.99
N TYR A 365 8.59 -11.26 3.97
CA TYR A 365 8.27 -9.86 3.70
C TYR A 365 9.29 -8.86 4.26
N THR A 366 10.47 -9.31 4.68
CA THR A 366 11.56 -8.38 5.03
C THR A 366 12.16 -7.76 3.76
N TRP A 367 12.71 -6.55 3.86
CA TRP A 367 13.43 -5.94 2.76
C TRP A 367 14.61 -6.80 2.32
N ASP A 368 15.34 -7.43 3.26
CA ASP A 368 16.49 -8.30 2.95
C ASP A 368 16.06 -9.49 2.08
N THR A 369 15.04 -10.24 2.50
CA THR A 369 14.49 -11.36 1.71
C THR A 369 14.04 -10.91 0.31
N LYS A 370 13.44 -9.72 0.24
CA LYS A 370 12.96 -9.17 -1.02
C LYS A 370 14.11 -8.77 -1.95
N ILE A 371 15.14 -8.13 -1.42
CA ILE A 371 16.33 -7.74 -2.20
C ILE A 371 17.06 -8.97 -2.72
N ASP A 372 17.24 -10.00 -1.90
CA ASP A 372 17.84 -11.26 -2.33
C ASP A 372 17.10 -11.87 -3.54
N ARG A 373 15.78 -11.90 -3.49
CA ARG A 373 14.95 -12.36 -4.62
C ARG A 373 15.10 -11.46 -5.87
N ILE A 374 15.19 -10.15 -5.70
CA ILE A 374 15.42 -9.22 -6.82
C ILE A 374 16.78 -9.48 -7.44
N LEU A 375 17.82 -9.69 -6.65
CA LEU A 375 19.16 -10.03 -7.14
C LEU A 375 19.17 -11.35 -7.91
N ASP A 376 18.40 -12.35 -7.48
CA ASP A 376 18.24 -13.61 -8.21
C ASP A 376 17.53 -13.38 -9.56
N PHE A 377 16.53 -12.53 -9.62
CA PHE A 377 15.90 -12.16 -10.89
C PHE A 377 16.85 -11.40 -11.82
N TYR A 378 17.74 -10.55 -11.30
CA TYR A 378 18.77 -9.91 -12.12
C TYR A 378 19.73 -10.95 -12.71
N ARG A 379 20.21 -11.91 -11.92
CA ARG A 379 21.07 -13.00 -12.41
C ARG A 379 20.37 -13.80 -13.51
N GLN A 380 19.09 -14.10 -13.36
CA GLN A 380 18.30 -14.80 -14.38
C GLN A 380 18.07 -13.96 -15.64
N ALA A 381 17.95 -12.63 -15.52
CA ALA A 381 17.75 -11.73 -16.66
C ALA A 381 19.02 -11.58 -17.51
N VAL A 382 20.18 -11.60 -16.89
CA VAL A 382 21.50 -11.44 -17.55
C VAL A 382 22.00 -12.77 -18.16
N GLN A 383 21.56 -13.92 -17.65
CA GLN A 383 21.94 -15.21 -18.24
C GLN A 383 21.36 -15.33 -19.66
N PRO A 384 22.18 -15.66 -20.67
CA PRO A 384 21.66 -15.90 -22.01
C PRO A 384 20.60 -17.00 -21.96
N LEU A 385 19.51 -16.81 -22.68
CA LEU A 385 18.51 -17.85 -22.91
C LEU A 385 19.26 -19.04 -23.55
N THR A 386 19.67 -20.01 -22.75
CA THR A 386 20.12 -21.30 -23.29
C THR A 386 18.94 -21.83 -24.09
N ALA A 387 19.11 -21.84 -25.42
CA ALA A 387 18.12 -22.38 -26.35
C ALA A 387 17.77 -23.83 -25.89
N ALA A 388 16.51 -24.01 -25.49
CA ALA A 388 15.94 -25.33 -25.25
C ALA A 388 15.42 -25.90 -26.56
#